data_3366ee941527df6a21d3e86f761223ff
#
_entry.id   3366ee941527df6a21d3e86f761223ff
#
_cell.length_a   1.000
_cell.length_b   1.000
_cell.length_c   1.000
_cell.angle_alpha   90.00
_cell.angle_beta   90.00
_cell.angle_gamma   90.00
#
_symmetry.space_group_name_H-M   'P 1'
#
loop_
_entity.id
_entity.type
_entity.pdbx_description
1 polymer ?
#
loop_
_entity_poly.entity_id
_entity_poly.type
_entity_poly.pdbx_seq_one_letter_code
_entity_poly.pdbx_strand_id
1 'polypeptide(L)'
;EGNDIPMCGVPVHAAEGYLLTLIRKGYRVGVCEQLESPAEAKKRGHKAIVKRDVVRLVTPGTLTEDSLLNARSHNYLAAFVEVRDQAAIAWVDISTGMFNAMKANQTRLGPELARLSPSELIVPQALESDLHPLATEFGISLTGLSGSSFDSTSGEKRLCDLFGVSTLDAYGNFDRAEIAAMGAIVDYLNITQKGELPLLQPPQQEQHNKTVQIDAATRRNLELTQALSGGRAGSLLAVIDTTVTAGGARLLERRLSAPSRMLETVSNRLDAVSHVLESTRITEDVREKLRQVPDLDRALSRLSLDRGGPRDLTAIRNGLAEAGLIASHGLGDAPKLLSSALQKLTGHNDLIDLLDQALIAEPPLLARDGGFIAPEYDEDLDEARKLRDEGRSVIAQMQKEFATQTGISALKIKHNNVLGYFIETTATHADKMLSPPLNETFIHRQTTANQ
;
A
#
# COMPACT_ATOMS: atom_id res chain seq x y z
N GLU A 1 -2.25 -28.44 -23.56
CA GLU A 1 -3.70 -28.58 -23.36
C GLU A 1 -3.90 -28.64 -21.87
N GLY A 2 -4.27 -27.49 -21.26
CA GLY A 2 -4.26 -27.30 -19.83
C GLY A 2 -5.56 -27.79 -19.19
N ASN A 3 -5.43 -28.32 -17.98
CA ASN A 3 -6.57 -28.53 -17.09
C ASN A 3 -7.26 -27.19 -16.85
N ASP A 4 -8.58 -27.20 -16.78
CA ASP A 4 -9.38 -26.02 -16.45
C ASP A 4 -8.91 -25.44 -15.10
N ILE A 5 -8.50 -24.17 -15.13
CA ILE A 5 -8.14 -23.47 -13.91
C ILE A 5 -9.43 -23.04 -13.23
N PRO A 6 -9.72 -23.53 -12.01
CA PRO A 6 -10.93 -23.14 -11.30
C PRO A 6 -10.92 -21.64 -11.02
N MET A 7 -11.89 -20.91 -11.57
CA MET A 7 -12.12 -19.50 -11.29
C MET A 7 -13.27 -19.34 -10.30
N CYS A 8 -13.07 -18.56 -9.25
CA CYS A 8 -14.10 -18.18 -8.29
C CYS A 8 -14.26 -16.65 -8.27
N GLY A 9 -15.46 -16.18 -8.55
CA GLY A 9 -15.82 -14.78 -8.41
C GLY A 9 -16.31 -14.50 -6.98
N VAL A 10 -15.77 -13.46 -6.34
CA VAL A 10 -16.18 -13.06 -4.99
C VAL A 10 -16.63 -11.59 -5.01
N PRO A 11 -17.57 -11.19 -4.13
CA PRO A 11 -17.91 -9.78 -3.96
C PRO A 11 -16.69 -8.98 -3.50
N VAL A 12 -16.51 -7.78 -4.03
CA VAL A 12 -15.34 -6.92 -3.71
C VAL A 12 -15.16 -6.71 -2.20
N HIS A 13 -16.26 -6.49 -1.45
CA HIS A 13 -16.22 -6.29 -0.01
C HIS A 13 -15.78 -7.53 0.79
N ALA A 14 -15.86 -8.73 0.21
CA ALA A 14 -15.46 -9.98 0.85
C ALA A 14 -14.08 -10.47 0.37
N ALA A 15 -13.50 -9.85 -0.66
CA ALA A 15 -12.28 -10.31 -1.33
C ALA A 15 -11.09 -10.42 -0.36
N GLU A 16 -10.89 -9.44 0.53
CA GLU A 16 -9.80 -9.46 1.52
C GLU A 16 -9.88 -10.66 2.47
N GLY A 17 -11.07 -11.01 2.94
CA GLY A 17 -11.26 -12.16 3.84
C GLY A 17 -10.90 -13.50 3.17
N TYR A 18 -11.26 -13.66 1.91
CA TYR A 18 -10.88 -14.84 1.12
C TYR A 18 -9.37 -14.85 0.84
N LEU A 19 -8.82 -13.71 0.46
CA LEU A 19 -7.39 -13.56 0.21
C LEU A 19 -6.57 -13.95 1.45
N LEU A 20 -6.92 -13.39 2.62
CA LEU A 20 -6.30 -13.73 3.90
C LEU A 20 -6.32 -15.24 4.18
N THR A 21 -7.49 -15.87 3.97
CA THR A 21 -7.66 -17.31 4.22
C THR A 21 -6.78 -18.15 3.30
N LEU A 22 -6.68 -17.80 2.02
CA LEU A 22 -5.88 -18.53 1.04
C LEU A 22 -4.38 -18.33 1.29
N ILE A 23 -3.94 -17.10 1.55
CA ILE A 23 -2.52 -16.81 1.85
C ILE A 23 -2.06 -17.53 3.12
N ARG A 24 -2.88 -17.53 4.20
CA ARG A 24 -2.56 -18.27 5.44
C ARG A 24 -2.46 -19.80 5.23
N LYS A 25 -3.11 -20.34 4.22
CA LYS A 25 -2.98 -21.73 3.79
C LYS A 25 -1.79 -21.99 2.87
N GLY A 26 -0.96 -20.95 2.59
CA GLY A 26 0.22 -21.04 1.73
C GLY A 26 -0.08 -20.98 0.23
N TYR A 27 -1.28 -20.61 -0.18
CA TYR A 27 -1.60 -20.46 -1.60
C TYR A 27 -1.09 -19.11 -2.14
N ARG A 28 -0.71 -19.11 -3.41
CA ARG A 28 -0.51 -17.89 -4.21
C ARG A 28 -1.82 -17.56 -4.92
N VAL A 29 -2.23 -16.31 -4.88
CA VAL A 29 -3.54 -15.89 -5.37
C VAL A 29 -3.41 -14.87 -6.48
N GLY A 30 -3.89 -15.22 -7.68
CA GLY A 30 -4.05 -14.28 -8.79
C GLY A 30 -5.33 -13.47 -8.62
N VAL A 31 -5.20 -12.16 -8.49
CA VAL A 31 -6.33 -11.24 -8.52
C VAL A 31 -6.63 -10.89 -9.97
N CYS A 32 -7.83 -11.24 -10.43
CA CYS A 32 -8.28 -11.01 -11.80
C CYS A 32 -9.40 -9.98 -11.80
N GLU A 33 -9.24 -8.93 -12.57
CA GLU A 33 -10.23 -7.86 -12.67
C GLU A 33 -10.78 -7.70 -14.09
N GLN A 34 -11.90 -6.99 -14.20
CA GLN A 34 -12.49 -6.63 -15.47
C GLN A 34 -11.81 -5.37 -16.01
N LEU A 35 -11.21 -5.47 -17.21
CA LEU A 35 -10.49 -4.37 -17.85
C LEU A 35 -11.39 -3.47 -18.73
N GLU A 36 -12.67 -3.81 -18.86
CA GLU A 36 -13.63 -3.04 -19.63
C GLU A 36 -15.04 -3.16 -19.02
N SER A 37 -15.88 -2.17 -19.27
CA SER A 37 -17.26 -2.22 -18.85
C SER A 37 -18.09 -3.20 -19.71
N PRO A 38 -19.20 -3.75 -19.18
CA PRO A 38 -20.11 -4.57 -19.96
C PRO A 38 -20.69 -3.83 -21.21
N ALA A 39 -20.79 -2.50 -21.15
CA ALA A 39 -21.24 -1.68 -22.27
C ALA A 39 -20.19 -1.64 -23.40
N GLU A 40 -18.91 -1.57 -23.07
CA GLU A 40 -17.82 -1.64 -24.04
C GLU A 40 -17.70 -3.02 -24.65
N ALA A 41 -17.83 -4.08 -23.86
CA ALA A 41 -17.86 -5.44 -24.36
C ALA A 41 -19.00 -5.65 -25.39
N LYS A 42 -20.21 -5.13 -25.12
CA LYS A 42 -21.34 -5.19 -26.04
C LYS A 42 -21.10 -4.50 -27.39
N LYS A 43 -20.25 -3.44 -27.44
CA LYS A 43 -19.86 -2.81 -28.72
C LYS A 43 -19.11 -3.74 -29.65
N ARG A 44 -18.43 -4.77 -29.12
CA ARG A 44 -17.72 -5.81 -29.90
C ARG A 44 -18.62 -6.94 -30.37
N GLY A 45 -19.87 -6.99 -29.90
CA GLY A 45 -20.88 -7.98 -30.28
C GLY A 45 -21.73 -8.45 -29.13
N HIS A 46 -22.95 -8.91 -29.40
CA HIS A 46 -23.93 -9.34 -28.39
C HIS A 46 -23.45 -10.52 -27.48
N LYS A 47 -22.49 -11.31 -27.98
CA LYS A 47 -21.92 -12.46 -27.26
C LYS A 47 -20.51 -12.20 -26.76
N ALA A 48 -20.00 -10.96 -26.84
CA ALA A 48 -18.67 -10.63 -26.40
C ALA A 48 -18.54 -10.76 -24.87
N ILE A 49 -17.58 -11.55 -24.42
CA ILE A 49 -17.23 -11.69 -23.00
C ILE A 49 -16.43 -10.46 -22.58
N VAL A 50 -16.70 -9.92 -21.40
CA VAL A 50 -15.93 -8.83 -20.81
C VAL A 50 -14.47 -9.26 -20.64
N LYS A 51 -13.53 -8.45 -21.13
CA LYS A 51 -12.10 -8.73 -20.97
C LYS A 51 -11.74 -8.71 -19.49
N ARG A 52 -10.99 -9.72 -19.08
CA ARG A 52 -10.42 -9.88 -17.75
C ARG A 52 -8.95 -10.21 -17.85
N ASP A 53 -8.17 -9.73 -16.92
CA ASP A 53 -6.77 -10.13 -16.78
C ASP A 53 -6.37 -10.21 -15.31
N VAL A 54 -5.28 -10.95 -15.04
CA VAL A 54 -4.66 -10.98 -13.72
C VAL A 54 -3.91 -9.68 -13.53
N VAL A 55 -4.41 -8.82 -12.64
CA VAL A 55 -3.80 -7.52 -12.35
C VAL A 55 -2.68 -7.61 -11.33
N ARG A 56 -2.67 -8.64 -10.49
CA ARG A 56 -1.55 -8.95 -9.60
C ARG A 56 -1.57 -10.40 -9.13
N LEU A 57 -0.41 -10.87 -8.70
CA LEU A 57 -0.22 -12.12 -7.98
C LEU A 57 0.12 -11.81 -6.53
N VAL A 58 -0.73 -12.22 -5.59
CA VAL A 58 -0.51 -12.05 -4.16
C VAL A 58 0.13 -13.31 -3.59
N THR A 59 1.24 -13.10 -2.89
CA THR A 59 2.03 -14.16 -2.24
C THR A 59 2.32 -13.77 -0.77
N PRO A 60 2.77 -14.68 0.09
CA PRO A 60 3.05 -14.34 1.48
C PRO A 60 4.03 -13.16 1.67
N GLY A 61 5.02 -13.03 0.78
CA GLY A 61 6.02 -11.95 0.82
C GLY A 61 5.59 -10.65 0.15
N THR A 62 4.47 -10.62 -0.58
CA THR A 62 4.03 -9.46 -1.38
C THR A 62 2.74 -8.82 -0.89
N LEU A 63 2.42 -8.96 0.40
CA LEU A 63 1.25 -8.36 1.02
C LEU A 63 1.43 -6.86 1.25
N THR A 64 0.39 -6.08 0.96
CA THR A 64 0.34 -4.62 1.18
C THR A 64 -0.90 -4.17 1.94
N GLU A 65 -1.91 -5.02 2.05
CA GLU A 65 -3.16 -4.75 2.74
C GLU A 65 -2.97 -4.76 4.27
N ASP A 66 -3.40 -3.70 4.95
CA ASP A 66 -3.29 -3.60 6.42
C ASP A 66 -4.04 -4.72 7.14
N SER A 67 -5.17 -5.15 6.61
CA SER A 67 -5.97 -6.25 7.18
C SER A 67 -5.24 -7.60 7.17
N LEU A 68 -4.24 -7.76 6.28
CA LEU A 68 -3.46 -8.99 6.12
C LEU A 68 -2.12 -8.94 6.84
N LEU A 69 -1.65 -7.74 7.18
CA LEU A 69 -0.34 -7.49 7.79
C LEU A 69 -0.45 -7.30 9.31
N ASN A 70 0.55 -7.78 10.03
CA ASN A 70 0.72 -7.37 11.42
C ASN A 70 1.33 -5.97 11.46
N ALA A 71 0.64 -5.00 12.09
CA ALA A 71 1.12 -3.63 12.17
C ALA A 71 2.47 -3.51 12.88
N ARG A 72 2.75 -4.37 13.85
CA ARG A 72 3.91 -4.29 14.75
C ARG A 72 5.12 -5.11 14.32
N SER A 73 5.05 -5.84 13.20
CA SER A 73 6.15 -6.62 12.62
C SER A 73 6.31 -6.35 11.14
N HIS A 74 7.51 -6.62 10.62
CA HIS A 74 7.79 -6.59 9.19
C HIS A 74 7.21 -7.81 8.48
N ASN A 75 6.96 -7.67 7.18
CA ASN A 75 6.60 -8.77 6.28
C ASN A 75 7.67 -8.88 5.20
N TYR A 76 8.72 -9.66 5.48
CA TYR A 76 9.85 -9.75 4.57
C TYR A 76 9.62 -10.74 3.43
N LEU A 77 9.91 -10.29 2.21
CA LEU A 77 10.25 -11.09 1.06
C LEU A 77 11.78 -11.16 1.00
N ALA A 78 12.37 -12.34 1.05
CA ALA A 78 13.82 -12.52 0.96
C ALA A 78 14.22 -13.24 -0.32
N ALA A 79 15.46 -13.02 -0.77
CA ALA A 79 16.08 -13.75 -1.87
C ALA A 79 17.45 -14.26 -1.45
N PHE A 80 17.76 -15.52 -1.74
CA PHE A 80 19.06 -16.10 -1.53
C PHE A 80 19.62 -16.63 -2.83
N VAL A 81 20.91 -16.39 -3.07
CA VAL A 81 21.60 -16.87 -4.25
C VAL A 81 23.07 -17.16 -3.95
N GLU A 82 23.60 -18.12 -4.67
CA GLU A 82 25.03 -18.42 -4.75
C GLU A 82 25.53 -18.10 -6.17
N VAL A 83 26.54 -17.24 -6.25
CA VAL A 83 27.18 -16.85 -7.50
C VAL A 83 28.65 -17.19 -7.39
N ARG A 84 29.11 -18.28 -8.04
CA ARG A 84 30.45 -18.84 -7.91
C ARG A 84 30.75 -19.18 -6.43
N ASP A 85 31.77 -18.55 -5.87
CA ASP A 85 32.20 -18.76 -4.45
C ASP A 85 31.59 -17.75 -3.47
N GLN A 86 30.63 -16.93 -3.93
CA GLN A 86 29.96 -15.90 -3.12
C GLN A 86 28.49 -16.22 -2.99
N ALA A 87 27.95 -16.03 -1.81
CA ALA A 87 26.51 -16.09 -1.62
C ALA A 87 26.01 -14.84 -0.90
N ALA A 88 24.77 -14.50 -1.13
CA ALA A 88 24.12 -13.36 -0.51
C ALA A 88 22.65 -13.63 -0.22
N ILE A 89 22.14 -12.93 0.78
CA ILE A 89 20.71 -12.78 1.06
C ILE A 89 20.35 -11.31 0.94
N ALA A 90 19.26 -11.03 0.22
CA ALA A 90 18.62 -9.73 0.21
C ALA A 90 17.19 -9.87 0.74
N TRP A 91 16.64 -8.81 1.31
CA TRP A 91 15.25 -8.81 1.78
C TRP A 91 14.63 -7.43 1.67
N VAL A 92 13.33 -7.44 1.46
CA VAL A 92 12.50 -6.25 1.31
C VAL A 92 11.22 -6.41 2.14
N ASP A 93 10.76 -5.32 2.73
CA ASP A 93 9.39 -5.19 3.20
C ASP A 93 8.66 -4.20 2.29
N ILE A 94 7.88 -4.70 1.35
CA ILE A 94 7.20 -3.86 0.35
C ILE A 94 6.16 -2.93 0.98
N SER A 95 5.67 -3.25 2.17
CA SER A 95 4.71 -2.39 2.88
C SER A 95 5.35 -1.15 3.50
N THR A 96 6.67 -1.15 3.69
CA THR A 96 7.42 -0.02 4.27
C THR A 96 8.52 0.52 3.35
N GLY A 97 8.76 -0.17 2.24
CA GLY A 97 9.82 0.17 1.30
C GLY A 97 11.24 -0.21 1.76
N MET A 98 11.41 -0.80 2.96
CA MET A 98 12.73 -1.19 3.46
C MET A 98 13.38 -2.22 2.54
N PHE A 99 14.65 -2.00 2.15
CA PHE A 99 15.41 -2.87 1.26
C PHE A 99 16.84 -3.03 1.77
N ASN A 100 17.26 -4.28 2.00
CA ASN A 100 18.56 -4.61 2.56
C ASN A 100 19.20 -5.78 1.81
N ALA A 101 20.53 -5.84 1.86
CA ALA A 101 21.31 -6.97 1.38
C ALA A 101 22.51 -7.23 2.28
N MET A 102 22.97 -8.47 2.30
CA MET A 102 24.21 -8.85 3.00
C MET A 102 24.85 -10.07 2.37
N LYS A 103 26.14 -10.17 2.52
CA LYS A 103 26.89 -11.39 2.19
C LYS A 103 26.45 -12.53 3.10
N ALA A 104 26.25 -13.68 2.54
CA ALA A 104 25.86 -14.87 3.27
C ALA A 104 26.68 -16.09 2.78
N ASN A 105 26.50 -17.22 3.41
CA ASN A 105 26.87 -18.53 2.91
C ASN A 105 25.83 -19.54 3.39
N GLN A 106 25.79 -20.73 2.83
CA GLN A 106 24.81 -21.75 3.18
C GLN A 106 24.78 -22.06 4.68
N THR A 107 25.94 -22.10 5.34
CA THR A 107 26.02 -22.39 6.77
C THR A 107 25.45 -21.31 7.66
N ARG A 108 25.35 -20.07 7.15
CA ARG A 108 24.78 -18.92 7.85
C ARG A 108 23.35 -18.62 7.45
N LEU A 109 22.86 -19.26 6.41
CA LEU A 109 21.49 -18.99 5.93
C LEU A 109 20.44 -19.28 7.01
N GLY A 110 20.56 -20.41 7.73
CA GLY A 110 19.65 -20.76 8.82
C GLY A 110 19.55 -19.68 9.92
N PRO A 111 20.68 -19.24 10.52
CA PRO A 111 20.69 -18.11 11.45
C PRO A 111 20.05 -16.83 10.93
N GLU A 112 20.27 -16.48 9.65
CA GLU A 112 19.67 -15.28 9.06
C GLU A 112 18.17 -15.45 8.79
N LEU A 113 17.72 -16.61 8.34
CA LEU A 113 16.29 -16.91 8.22
C LEU A 113 15.59 -16.88 9.59
N ALA A 114 16.23 -17.41 10.63
CA ALA A 114 15.71 -17.31 11.99
C ALA A 114 15.65 -15.86 12.51
N ARG A 115 16.58 -15.01 12.10
CA ARG A 115 16.62 -13.57 12.44
C ARG A 115 15.55 -12.76 11.71
N LEU A 116 15.43 -12.97 10.41
CA LEU A 116 14.55 -12.21 9.54
C LEU A 116 13.12 -12.72 9.58
N SER A 117 12.93 -14.02 9.80
CA SER A 117 11.62 -14.70 9.73
C SER A 117 10.83 -14.27 8.49
N PRO A 118 11.39 -14.40 7.26
CA PRO A 118 10.70 -13.91 6.07
C PRO A 118 9.44 -14.73 5.81
N SER A 119 8.41 -14.09 5.32
CA SER A 119 7.16 -14.77 4.93
C SER A 119 7.36 -15.58 3.64
N GLU A 120 8.30 -15.16 2.81
CA GLU A 120 8.65 -15.83 1.56
C GLU A 120 10.14 -15.71 1.26
N LEU A 121 10.73 -16.80 0.77
CA LEU A 121 12.11 -16.88 0.30
C LEU A 121 12.12 -17.27 -1.18
N ILE A 122 12.70 -16.42 -2.01
CA ILE A 122 12.93 -16.72 -3.44
C ILE A 122 14.36 -17.21 -3.64
N VAL A 123 14.51 -18.24 -4.46
CA VAL A 123 15.79 -18.89 -4.75
C VAL A 123 15.87 -19.31 -6.21
N PRO A 124 17.07 -19.50 -6.77
CA PRO A 124 17.20 -20.18 -8.06
C PRO A 124 16.53 -21.55 -8.02
N GLN A 125 15.80 -21.92 -9.06
CA GLN A 125 15.08 -23.20 -9.14
C GLN A 125 16.00 -24.41 -8.87
N ALA A 126 17.28 -24.28 -9.20
CA ALA A 126 18.28 -25.32 -8.93
C ALA A 126 18.53 -25.57 -7.44
N LEU A 127 18.31 -24.57 -6.56
CA LEU A 127 18.50 -24.67 -5.10
C LEU A 127 17.20 -24.97 -4.35
N GLU A 128 16.07 -25.01 -5.03
CA GLU A 128 14.76 -25.14 -4.38
C GLU A 128 14.64 -26.45 -3.58
N SER A 129 15.07 -27.57 -4.16
CA SER A 129 15.03 -28.88 -3.48
C SER A 129 15.94 -28.93 -2.24
N ASP A 130 17.12 -28.32 -2.33
CA ASP A 130 18.13 -28.37 -1.26
C ASP A 130 17.71 -27.47 -0.08
N LEU A 131 17.03 -26.35 -0.36
CA LEU A 131 16.59 -25.39 0.66
C LEU A 131 15.19 -25.66 1.20
N HIS A 132 14.42 -26.57 0.58
CA HIS A 132 13.08 -26.90 1.02
C HIS A 132 12.99 -27.40 2.48
N PRO A 133 13.89 -28.28 2.98
CA PRO A 133 13.87 -28.69 4.38
C PRO A 133 14.06 -27.52 5.34
N LEU A 134 15.00 -26.62 5.03
CA LEU A 134 15.29 -25.43 5.84
C LEU A 134 14.12 -24.45 5.84
N ALA A 135 13.51 -24.20 4.69
CA ALA A 135 12.33 -23.34 4.60
C ALA A 135 11.15 -23.91 5.39
N THR A 136 10.95 -25.22 5.35
CA THR A 136 9.91 -25.93 6.11
C THR A 136 10.15 -25.82 7.62
N GLU A 137 11.40 -25.97 8.08
CA GLU A 137 11.76 -25.83 9.50
C GLU A 137 11.36 -24.47 10.07
N PHE A 138 11.55 -23.40 9.28
CA PHE A 138 11.20 -22.04 9.70
C PHE A 138 9.79 -21.58 9.29
N GLY A 139 9.01 -22.43 8.64
CA GLY A 139 7.66 -22.11 8.19
C GLY A 139 7.61 -21.04 7.08
N ILE A 140 8.67 -20.95 6.26
CA ILE A 140 8.84 -19.98 5.20
C ILE A 140 8.30 -20.54 3.88
N SER A 141 7.52 -19.73 3.13
CA SER A 141 7.11 -20.09 1.79
C SER A 141 8.31 -20.02 0.84
N LEU A 142 8.65 -21.12 0.17
CA LEU A 142 9.76 -21.17 -0.78
C LEU A 142 9.28 -21.00 -2.21
N THR A 143 9.99 -20.20 -3.00
CA THR A 143 9.68 -19.92 -4.41
C THR A 143 10.91 -20.06 -5.28
N GLY A 144 10.91 -21.05 -6.17
CA GLY A 144 11.93 -21.20 -7.21
C GLY A 144 11.70 -20.25 -8.38
N LEU A 145 12.73 -19.47 -8.76
CA LEU A 145 12.73 -18.66 -9.95
C LEU A 145 13.77 -19.14 -10.96
N SER A 146 13.61 -18.75 -12.24
CA SER A 146 14.60 -18.99 -13.28
C SER A 146 15.95 -18.40 -12.88
N GLY A 147 17.03 -19.07 -13.23
CA GLY A 147 18.40 -18.55 -13.03
C GLY A 147 18.64 -17.19 -13.68
N SER A 148 17.90 -16.84 -14.74
CA SER A 148 17.97 -15.53 -15.40
C SER A 148 17.51 -14.38 -14.51
N SER A 149 16.63 -14.62 -13.54
CA SER A 149 16.20 -13.62 -12.55
C SER A 149 17.36 -13.22 -11.62
N PHE A 150 18.30 -14.12 -11.40
CA PHE A 150 19.49 -13.95 -10.55
C PHE A 150 20.76 -13.56 -11.34
N ASP A 151 20.64 -13.16 -12.60
CA ASP A 151 21.77 -12.61 -13.33
C ASP A 151 22.18 -11.25 -12.77
N SER A 152 23.44 -11.12 -12.31
CA SER A 152 23.91 -9.91 -11.64
C SER A 152 23.96 -8.68 -12.55
N THR A 153 24.22 -8.87 -13.85
CA THR A 153 24.28 -7.76 -14.82
C THR A 153 22.89 -7.20 -15.10
N SER A 154 21.94 -8.09 -15.33
CA SER A 154 20.53 -7.71 -15.47
C SER A 154 19.95 -7.15 -14.15
N GLY A 155 20.38 -7.70 -13.02
CA GLY A 155 20.02 -7.25 -11.68
C GLY A 155 20.49 -5.81 -11.41
N GLU A 156 21.74 -5.50 -11.73
CA GLU A 156 22.29 -4.15 -11.58
C GLU A 156 21.50 -3.15 -12.43
N LYS A 157 21.23 -3.50 -13.69
CA LYS A 157 20.42 -2.65 -14.56
C LYS A 157 19.03 -2.38 -13.97
N ARG A 158 18.30 -3.43 -13.52
CA ARG A 158 16.98 -3.27 -12.90
C ARG A 158 17.02 -2.36 -11.67
N LEU A 159 18.05 -2.48 -10.83
CA LEU A 159 18.23 -1.65 -9.64
C LEU A 159 18.55 -0.20 -10.02
N CYS A 160 19.44 0.03 -11.00
CA CYS A 160 19.74 1.36 -11.48
C CYS A 160 18.51 2.04 -12.09
N ASP A 161 17.73 1.31 -12.89
CA ASP A 161 16.49 1.80 -13.49
C ASP A 161 15.46 2.13 -12.39
N LEU A 162 15.30 1.27 -11.37
CA LEU A 162 14.38 1.47 -10.26
C LEU A 162 14.68 2.74 -9.44
N PHE A 163 15.98 2.99 -9.15
CA PHE A 163 16.40 4.13 -8.33
C PHE A 163 16.78 5.36 -9.13
N GLY A 164 16.72 5.31 -10.47
CA GLY A 164 17.07 6.44 -11.35
C GLY A 164 18.54 6.84 -11.26
N VAL A 165 19.44 5.88 -11.06
CA VAL A 165 20.89 6.11 -10.91
C VAL A 165 21.68 5.40 -11.99
N SER A 166 22.89 5.89 -12.26
CA SER A 166 23.80 5.25 -13.25
C SER A 166 24.59 4.09 -12.65
N THR A 167 24.85 4.12 -11.33
CA THR A 167 25.58 3.08 -10.59
C THR A 167 25.00 2.95 -9.19
N LEU A 168 25.23 1.81 -8.55
CA LEU A 168 24.81 1.55 -7.16
C LEU A 168 25.84 2.02 -6.11
N ASP A 169 26.98 2.57 -6.53
CA ASP A 169 28.09 2.94 -5.65
C ASP A 169 27.70 3.93 -4.55
N ALA A 170 26.72 4.79 -4.83
CA ALA A 170 26.19 5.76 -3.85
C ALA A 170 25.48 5.09 -2.65
N TYR A 171 25.01 3.85 -2.83
CA TYR A 171 24.27 3.10 -1.79
C TYR A 171 25.13 2.08 -1.06
N GLY A 172 26.27 1.68 -1.61
CA GLY A 172 27.18 0.74 -0.99
C GLY A 172 28.05 -0.01 -2.01
N ASN A 173 29.03 -0.75 -1.51
CA ASN A 173 29.89 -1.60 -2.33
C ASN A 173 29.34 -3.03 -2.34
N PHE A 174 28.31 -3.25 -3.14
CA PHE A 174 27.65 -4.55 -3.27
C PHE A 174 28.47 -5.47 -4.17
N ASP A 175 28.63 -6.74 -3.79
CA ASP A 175 29.20 -7.74 -4.67
C ASP A 175 28.15 -8.33 -5.64
N ARG A 176 28.62 -9.18 -6.55
CA ARG A 176 27.74 -9.78 -7.59
C ARG A 176 26.61 -10.62 -7.01
N ALA A 177 26.83 -11.30 -5.90
CA ALA A 177 25.80 -12.10 -5.28
C ALA A 177 24.73 -11.21 -4.60
N GLU A 178 25.15 -10.13 -3.93
CA GLU A 178 24.22 -9.15 -3.34
C GLU A 178 23.37 -8.49 -4.43
N ILE A 179 23.99 -8.06 -5.56
CA ILE A 179 23.28 -7.49 -6.70
C ILE A 179 22.32 -8.50 -7.33
N ALA A 180 22.74 -9.76 -7.49
CA ALA A 180 21.89 -10.82 -8.01
C ALA A 180 20.68 -11.09 -7.12
N ALA A 181 20.86 -11.15 -5.79
CA ALA A 181 19.76 -11.35 -4.85
C ALA A 181 18.78 -10.18 -4.86
N MET A 182 19.28 -8.93 -4.82
CA MET A 182 18.44 -7.73 -4.92
C MET A 182 17.71 -7.64 -6.25
N GLY A 183 18.44 -7.91 -7.37
CA GLY A 183 17.87 -7.93 -8.71
C GLY A 183 16.76 -8.96 -8.90
N ALA A 184 16.88 -10.13 -8.25
CA ALA A 184 15.86 -11.16 -8.26
C ALA A 184 14.59 -10.72 -7.49
N ILE A 185 14.72 -10.00 -6.38
CA ILE A 185 13.58 -9.39 -5.69
C ILE A 185 12.84 -8.43 -6.62
N VAL A 186 13.54 -7.50 -7.27
CA VAL A 186 12.92 -6.53 -8.19
C VAL A 186 12.24 -7.23 -9.35
N ASP A 187 12.86 -8.28 -9.93
CA ASP A 187 12.26 -9.09 -10.97
C ASP A 187 10.97 -9.78 -10.51
N TYR A 188 11.02 -10.37 -9.32
CA TYR A 188 9.85 -11.03 -8.73
C TYR A 188 8.71 -10.04 -8.43
N LEU A 189 9.03 -8.86 -7.95
CA LEU A 189 8.04 -7.80 -7.74
C LEU A 189 7.44 -7.34 -9.07
N ASN A 190 8.24 -7.20 -10.13
CA ASN A 190 7.75 -6.90 -11.46
C ASN A 190 6.74 -7.94 -11.97
N ILE A 191 7.03 -9.23 -11.75
CA ILE A 191 6.15 -10.32 -12.15
C ILE A 191 4.85 -10.31 -11.32
N THR A 192 4.97 -10.18 -10.00
CA THR A 192 3.83 -10.30 -9.08
C THR A 192 2.95 -9.07 -9.05
N GLN A 193 3.52 -7.88 -9.23
CA GLN A 193 2.81 -6.60 -9.25
C GLN A 193 2.47 -6.13 -10.68
N LYS A 194 2.78 -6.94 -11.70
CA LYS A 194 2.46 -6.63 -13.11
C LYS A 194 3.04 -5.31 -13.63
N GLY A 195 4.24 -4.96 -13.17
CA GLY A 195 4.97 -3.75 -13.57
C GLY A 195 4.79 -2.56 -12.63
N GLU A 196 3.79 -2.59 -11.74
CA GLU A 196 3.63 -1.57 -10.70
C GLU A 196 4.57 -1.88 -9.54
N LEU A 197 5.73 -1.24 -9.52
CA LEU A 197 6.72 -1.46 -8.46
C LEU A 197 6.40 -0.64 -7.21
N PRO A 198 6.52 -1.21 -6.00
CA PRO A 198 6.38 -0.45 -4.77
C PRO A 198 7.48 0.59 -4.63
N LEU A 199 7.21 1.65 -3.88
CA LEU A 199 8.23 2.63 -3.52
C LEU A 199 9.24 1.99 -2.56
N LEU A 200 10.39 1.59 -3.08
CA LEU A 200 11.47 1.02 -2.28
C LEU A 200 12.49 2.10 -1.89
N GLN A 201 12.98 2.00 -0.67
CA GLN A 201 14.10 2.81 -0.21
C GLN A 201 15.39 2.33 -0.88
N PRO A 202 16.38 3.21 -1.07
CA PRO A 202 17.70 2.78 -1.53
C PRO A 202 18.25 1.63 -0.69
N PRO A 203 18.85 0.61 -1.32
CA PRO A 203 19.30 -0.59 -0.61
C PRO A 203 20.40 -0.27 0.41
N GLN A 204 20.29 -0.91 1.56
CA GLN A 204 21.29 -0.80 2.62
C GLN A 204 22.08 -2.10 2.74
N GLN A 205 23.42 -1.98 2.75
CA GLN A 205 24.30 -3.12 2.97
C GLN A 205 24.45 -3.38 4.46
N GLU A 206 23.97 -4.53 4.95
CA GLU A 206 24.26 -4.99 6.29
C GLU A 206 25.59 -5.75 6.32
N GLN A 207 26.33 -5.61 7.43
CA GLN A 207 27.62 -6.26 7.63
C GLN A 207 27.59 -7.10 8.90
N HIS A 208 27.98 -8.37 8.80
CA HIS A 208 28.02 -9.31 9.93
C HIS A 208 28.79 -8.82 11.14
N ASN A 209 29.87 -8.07 10.92
CA ASN A 209 30.73 -7.57 11.99
C ASN A 209 30.11 -6.43 12.81
N LYS A 210 29.01 -5.85 12.36
CA LYS A 210 28.32 -4.73 13.05
C LYS A 210 27.26 -5.19 14.04
N THR A 211 26.84 -6.46 13.99
CA THR A 211 25.80 -7.00 14.87
C THR A 211 26.30 -8.25 15.61
N VAL A 212 25.66 -8.54 16.75
CA VAL A 212 25.87 -9.77 17.49
C VAL A 212 25.28 -10.91 16.69
N GLN A 213 26.10 -11.91 16.39
CA GLN A 213 25.67 -13.10 15.68
C GLN A 213 25.05 -14.08 16.67
N ILE A 214 23.76 -14.38 16.49
CA ILE A 214 22.99 -15.29 17.34
C ILE A 214 22.47 -16.40 16.44
N ASP A 215 22.91 -17.64 16.71
CA ASP A 215 22.40 -18.80 15.97
C ASP A 215 20.91 -19.08 16.24
N ALA A 216 20.30 -19.87 15.39
CA ALA A 216 18.87 -20.15 15.45
C ALA A 216 18.44 -20.83 16.77
N ALA A 217 19.25 -21.77 17.28
CA ALA A 217 18.95 -22.47 18.52
C ALA A 217 19.04 -21.54 19.73
N THR A 218 20.10 -20.73 19.81
CA THR A 218 20.28 -19.73 20.88
C THR A 218 19.15 -18.70 20.84
N ARG A 219 18.79 -18.18 19.64
CA ARG A 219 17.68 -17.24 19.47
C ARG A 219 16.37 -17.81 19.98
N ARG A 220 16.06 -19.05 19.64
CA ARG A 220 14.87 -19.77 20.10
C ARG A 220 14.89 -19.99 21.61
N ASN A 221 16.01 -20.44 22.16
CA ASN A 221 16.15 -20.71 23.61
C ASN A 221 16.06 -19.45 24.46
N LEU A 222 16.51 -18.29 23.93
CA LEU A 222 16.37 -16.99 24.59
C LEU A 222 14.97 -16.37 24.40
N GLU A 223 14.12 -17.00 23.62
CA GLU A 223 12.76 -16.51 23.31
C GLU A 223 12.73 -15.00 22.96
N LEU A 224 13.65 -14.56 22.09
CA LEU A 224 13.86 -13.14 21.83
C LEU A 224 12.61 -12.48 21.24
N THR A 225 12.06 -13.04 20.18
CA THR A 225 10.92 -12.49 19.43
C THR A 225 9.69 -13.39 19.44
N GLN A 226 9.90 -14.69 19.70
CA GLN A 226 8.87 -15.71 19.76
C GLN A 226 9.10 -16.61 20.97
N ALA A 227 8.02 -17.02 21.63
CA ALA A 227 8.07 -17.98 22.73
C ALA A 227 8.26 -19.42 22.23
N LEU A 228 8.82 -20.32 23.06
CA LEU A 228 8.94 -21.75 22.75
C LEU A 228 7.58 -22.42 22.51
N SER A 229 6.52 -21.90 23.12
CA SER A 229 5.13 -22.33 22.88
C SER A 229 4.54 -21.87 21.54
N GLY A 230 5.29 -21.07 20.79
CA GLY A 230 4.86 -20.43 19.55
C GLY A 230 4.23 -19.04 19.76
N GLY A 231 4.44 -18.18 18.78
CA GLY A 231 3.91 -16.82 18.78
C GLY A 231 4.70 -15.83 19.63
N ARG A 232 4.26 -14.57 19.62
CA ARG A 232 4.94 -13.44 20.29
C ARG A 232 4.73 -13.43 21.82
N ALA A 233 3.56 -13.85 22.28
CA ALA A 233 3.21 -13.82 23.70
C ALA A 233 4.16 -14.71 24.51
N GLY A 234 4.76 -14.18 25.60
CA GLY A 234 5.76 -14.85 26.40
C GLY A 234 7.23 -14.60 25.99
N SER A 235 7.46 -14.01 24.82
CA SER A 235 8.81 -13.65 24.36
C SER A 235 9.36 -12.41 25.09
N LEU A 236 10.69 -12.24 25.07
CA LEU A 236 11.34 -11.03 25.58
C LEU A 236 10.78 -9.77 24.90
N LEU A 237 10.60 -9.81 23.58
CA LEU A 237 10.00 -8.72 22.83
C LEU A 237 8.60 -8.35 23.35
N ALA A 238 7.77 -9.33 23.68
CA ALA A 238 6.42 -9.07 24.22
C ALA A 238 6.46 -8.34 25.56
N VAL A 239 7.46 -8.63 26.40
CA VAL A 239 7.62 -8.01 27.73
C VAL A 239 8.11 -6.57 27.62
N ILE A 240 9.08 -6.30 26.74
CA ILE A 240 9.72 -4.97 26.65
C ILE A 240 9.00 -4.02 25.66
N ASP A 241 8.11 -4.51 24.83
CA ASP A 241 7.44 -3.68 23.80
C ASP A 241 6.33 -2.83 24.41
N THR A 242 6.71 -1.65 24.83
CA THR A 242 5.80 -0.58 25.27
C THR A 242 5.69 0.52 24.21
N THR A 243 6.10 0.28 22.97
CA THR A 243 6.02 1.26 21.88
C THR A 243 4.58 1.64 21.57
N VAL A 244 4.37 2.90 21.18
CA VAL A 244 3.03 3.45 20.91
C VAL A 244 2.75 3.62 19.42
N THR A 245 3.76 3.38 18.56
CA THR A 245 3.61 3.41 17.09
C THR A 245 3.95 2.08 16.47
N ALA A 246 3.35 1.77 15.32
CA ALA A 246 3.68 0.57 14.54
C ALA A 246 5.15 0.58 14.08
N GLY A 247 5.63 1.69 13.53
CA GLY A 247 7.03 1.87 13.12
C GLY A 247 8.01 1.69 14.28
N GLY A 248 7.67 2.22 15.47
CA GLY A 248 8.46 2.02 16.70
C GLY A 248 8.56 0.55 17.12
N ALA A 249 7.46 -0.19 17.02
CA ALA A 249 7.45 -1.62 17.34
C ALA A 249 8.32 -2.43 16.37
N ARG A 250 8.22 -2.16 15.07
CA ARG A 250 9.08 -2.78 14.03
C ARG A 250 10.56 -2.46 14.27
N LEU A 251 10.89 -1.22 14.64
CA LEU A 251 12.26 -0.83 14.96
C LEU A 251 12.79 -1.54 16.20
N LEU A 252 11.98 -1.68 17.25
CA LEU A 252 12.36 -2.39 18.48
C LEU A 252 12.64 -3.87 18.19
N GLU A 253 11.75 -4.54 17.45
CA GLU A 253 11.94 -5.94 17.04
C GLU A 253 13.22 -6.12 16.24
N ARG A 254 13.49 -5.26 15.26
CA ARG A 254 14.72 -5.29 14.46
C ARG A 254 15.97 -5.11 15.33
N ARG A 255 15.96 -4.16 16.27
CA ARG A 255 17.10 -3.91 17.18
C ARG A 255 17.34 -5.05 18.15
N LEU A 256 16.28 -5.69 18.63
CA LEU A 256 16.38 -6.87 19.49
C LEU A 256 16.88 -8.09 18.70
N SER A 257 16.43 -8.27 17.47
CA SER A 257 16.83 -9.37 16.59
C SER A 257 18.29 -9.26 16.13
N ALA A 258 18.84 -8.05 16.04
CA ALA A 258 20.21 -7.77 15.59
C ALA A 258 20.88 -6.71 16.48
N PRO A 259 21.25 -7.04 17.73
CA PRO A 259 21.92 -6.11 18.63
C PRO A 259 23.25 -5.61 18.05
N SER A 260 23.52 -4.31 18.15
CA SER A 260 24.74 -3.71 17.62
C SER A 260 25.96 -4.13 18.42
N ARG A 261 27.10 -4.36 17.72
CA ARG A 261 28.44 -4.51 18.33
C ARG A 261 29.27 -3.21 18.29
N MET A 262 28.75 -2.19 17.60
CA MET A 262 29.45 -0.92 17.47
C MET A 262 29.26 -0.10 18.75
N LEU A 263 30.36 0.14 19.49
CA LEU A 263 30.34 0.86 20.77
C LEU A 263 29.66 2.25 20.63
N GLU A 264 30.01 2.99 19.59
CA GLU A 264 29.42 4.31 19.32
C GLU A 264 27.89 4.20 19.16
N THR A 265 27.40 3.23 18.40
CA THR A 265 25.95 3.01 18.23
C THR A 265 25.26 2.68 19.54
N VAL A 266 25.89 1.82 20.36
CA VAL A 266 25.35 1.42 21.67
C VAL A 266 25.33 2.64 22.60
N SER A 267 26.42 3.39 22.71
CA SER A 267 26.50 4.59 23.55
C SER A 267 25.46 5.64 23.14
N ASN A 268 25.40 5.98 21.85
CA ASN A 268 24.41 6.95 21.35
C ASN A 268 22.95 6.55 21.64
N ARG A 269 22.66 5.25 21.61
CA ARG A 269 21.31 4.74 21.98
C ARG A 269 21.06 4.82 23.47
N LEU A 270 22.04 4.50 24.29
CA LEU A 270 21.93 4.58 25.76
C LEU A 270 21.81 6.04 26.22
N ASP A 271 22.60 6.96 25.63
CA ASP A 271 22.51 8.40 25.93
C ASP A 271 21.10 8.93 25.59
N ALA A 272 20.53 8.51 24.45
CA ALA A 272 19.18 8.87 24.08
C ALA A 272 18.14 8.35 25.08
N VAL A 273 18.29 7.11 25.56
CA VAL A 273 17.39 6.51 26.57
C VAL A 273 17.53 7.25 27.91
N SER A 274 18.77 7.52 28.37
CA SER A 274 19.02 8.24 29.62
C SER A 274 18.37 9.63 29.59
N HIS A 275 18.57 10.38 28.49
CA HIS A 275 17.98 11.70 28.32
C HIS A 275 16.44 11.70 28.41
N VAL A 276 15.80 10.71 27.79
CA VAL A 276 14.33 10.56 27.84
C VAL A 276 13.85 10.17 29.24
N LEU A 277 14.60 9.31 29.97
CA LEU A 277 14.26 8.89 31.33
C LEU A 277 14.38 10.03 32.38
N GLU A 278 15.31 10.97 32.17
CA GLU A 278 15.51 12.13 33.06
C GLU A 278 14.39 13.16 32.96
N SER A 279 13.61 13.13 31.91
CA SER A 279 12.55 14.10 31.62
C SER A 279 11.16 13.42 31.44
N THR A 280 10.56 12.96 32.55
CA THR A 280 9.27 12.25 32.52
C THR A 280 8.17 13.02 31.80
N ARG A 281 8.06 14.35 32.06
CA ARG A 281 7.04 15.19 31.41
C ARG A 281 7.21 15.24 29.90
N ILE A 282 8.43 15.48 29.41
CA ILE A 282 8.71 15.50 27.97
C ILE A 282 8.40 14.14 27.34
N THR A 283 8.74 13.06 28.05
CA THR A 283 8.48 11.70 27.59
C THR A 283 6.98 11.43 27.45
N GLU A 284 6.18 11.83 28.41
CA GLU A 284 4.71 11.68 28.37
C GLU A 284 4.10 12.49 27.25
N ASP A 285 4.47 13.76 27.11
CA ASP A 285 3.99 14.67 26.05
C ASP A 285 4.33 14.14 24.64
N VAL A 286 5.58 13.68 24.44
CA VAL A 286 6.00 13.08 23.15
C VAL A 286 5.26 11.76 22.87
N ARG A 287 5.09 10.92 23.87
CA ARG A 287 4.35 9.65 23.71
C ARG A 287 2.87 9.87 23.38
N GLU A 288 2.25 10.92 23.92
CA GLU A 288 0.87 11.28 23.59
C GLU A 288 0.75 11.69 22.12
N LYS A 289 1.66 12.56 21.65
CA LYS A 289 1.73 12.95 20.22
C LYS A 289 2.01 11.75 19.32
N LEU A 290 2.95 10.88 19.68
CA LEU A 290 3.26 9.68 18.93
C LEU A 290 2.05 8.74 18.78
N ARG A 291 1.10 8.68 19.72
CA ARG A 291 -0.13 7.89 19.57
C ARG A 291 -1.04 8.39 18.46
N GLN A 292 -0.90 9.67 18.07
CA GLN A 292 -1.66 10.27 16.98
C GLN A 292 -1.00 10.03 15.61
N VAL A 293 0.28 9.58 15.59
CA VAL A 293 1.02 9.34 14.35
C VAL A 293 0.58 8.01 13.71
N PRO A 294 -0.02 8.05 12.51
CA PRO A 294 -0.39 6.86 11.77
C PRO A 294 0.83 6.16 11.15
N ASP A 295 0.64 5.02 10.53
CA ASP A 295 1.69 4.30 9.82
C ASP A 295 1.95 4.90 8.43
N LEU A 296 2.82 5.93 8.39
CA LEU A 296 3.15 6.69 7.19
C LEU A 296 3.79 5.82 6.10
N ASP A 297 4.71 4.92 6.48
CA ASP A 297 5.41 4.05 5.53
C ASP A 297 4.40 3.20 4.74
N ARG A 298 3.46 2.58 5.45
CA ARG A 298 2.44 1.72 4.84
C ARG A 298 1.43 2.52 4.01
N ALA A 299 1.02 3.69 4.47
CA ALA A 299 0.15 4.57 3.70
C ALA A 299 0.83 5.00 2.38
N LEU A 300 2.09 5.41 2.44
CA LEU A 300 2.87 5.80 1.28
C LEU A 300 3.07 4.63 0.29
N SER A 301 3.37 3.45 0.80
CA SER A 301 3.50 2.24 -0.03
C SER A 301 2.20 1.90 -0.77
N ARG A 302 1.04 1.99 -0.11
CA ARG A 302 -0.24 1.76 -0.78
C ARG A 302 -0.54 2.80 -1.86
N LEU A 303 -0.25 4.07 -1.59
CA LEU A 303 -0.41 5.15 -2.56
C LEU A 303 0.49 4.94 -3.79
N SER A 304 1.75 4.55 -3.59
CA SER A 304 2.70 4.31 -4.69
C SER A 304 2.31 3.13 -5.59
N LEU A 305 1.52 2.20 -5.08
CA LEU A 305 1.00 1.03 -5.82
C LEU A 305 -0.41 1.27 -6.40
N ASP A 306 -0.90 2.51 -6.39
CA ASP A 306 -2.27 2.87 -6.79
C ASP A 306 -3.38 2.06 -6.06
N ARG A 307 -3.08 1.65 -4.81
CA ARG A 307 -3.98 0.92 -3.90
C ARG A 307 -4.38 1.74 -2.68
N GLY A 308 -3.82 2.93 -2.58
CA GLY A 308 -4.14 3.88 -1.52
C GLY A 308 -5.51 4.50 -1.72
N GLY A 309 -6.11 4.93 -0.61
CA GLY A 309 -7.39 5.62 -0.59
C GLY A 309 -7.29 7.01 0.06
N PRO A 310 -8.41 7.72 0.14
CA PRO A 310 -8.45 9.04 0.76
C PRO A 310 -7.92 9.05 2.21
N ARG A 311 -8.11 7.96 2.96
CA ARG A 311 -7.57 7.81 4.32
C ARG A 311 -6.06 7.72 4.38
N ASP A 312 -5.40 7.19 3.33
CA ASP A 312 -3.94 7.15 3.27
C ASP A 312 -3.35 8.54 3.08
N LEU A 313 -3.98 9.38 2.23
CA LEU A 313 -3.60 10.79 2.10
C LEU A 313 -3.80 11.55 3.41
N THR A 314 -4.91 11.31 4.12
CA THR A 314 -5.15 11.90 5.44
C THR A 314 -4.14 11.40 6.47
N ALA A 315 -3.74 10.13 6.41
CA ALA A 315 -2.69 9.60 7.27
C ALA A 315 -1.36 10.30 7.03
N ILE A 316 -0.98 10.55 5.77
CA ILE A 316 0.23 11.34 5.44
C ILE A 316 0.10 12.77 6.00
N ARG A 317 -1.01 13.48 5.73
CA ARG A 317 -1.25 14.83 6.26
C ARG A 317 -1.10 14.89 7.78
N ASN A 318 -1.86 14.06 8.49
CA ASN A 318 -1.89 14.06 9.95
C ASN A 318 -0.55 13.65 10.54
N GLY A 319 0.10 12.63 9.97
CA GLY A 319 1.40 12.16 10.45
C GLY A 319 2.51 13.19 10.28
N LEU A 320 2.53 13.92 9.17
CA LEU A 320 3.49 15.02 8.94
C LEU A 320 3.21 16.21 9.87
N ALA A 321 1.94 16.54 10.11
CA ALA A 321 1.57 17.58 11.06
C ALA A 321 2.01 17.25 12.49
N GLU A 322 1.73 16.03 12.97
CA GLU A 322 2.18 15.56 14.28
C GLU A 322 3.72 15.49 14.38
N ALA A 323 4.40 15.10 13.31
CA ALA A 323 5.87 15.14 13.25
C ALA A 323 6.42 16.57 13.47
N GLY A 324 5.82 17.56 12.81
CA GLY A 324 6.15 18.97 13.03
C GLY A 324 5.91 19.45 14.46
N LEU A 325 4.79 19.02 15.08
CA LEU A 325 4.50 19.32 16.48
C LEU A 325 5.50 18.66 17.44
N ILE A 326 5.92 17.43 17.19
CA ILE A 326 6.96 16.75 17.97
C ILE A 326 8.30 17.51 17.85
N ALA A 327 8.66 17.91 16.62
CA ALA A 327 9.88 18.65 16.37
C ALA A 327 9.90 20.02 17.08
N SER A 328 8.77 20.76 17.05
CA SER A 328 8.64 22.08 17.67
C SER A 328 8.62 22.03 19.20
N HIS A 329 8.12 20.91 19.77
CA HIS A 329 8.13 20.72 21.23
C HIS A 329 9.56 20.68 21.80
N GLY A 330 10.51 20.18 20.98
CA GLY A 330 11.92 20.08 21.34
C GLY A 330 12.18 19.07 22.45
N LEU A 331 13.43 18.67 22.57
CA LEU A 331 13.91 17.78 23.65
C LEU A 331 15.04 18.44 24.45
N GLY A 332 15.10 19.79 24.46
CA GLY A 332 16.20 20.52 25.10
C GLY A 332 17.57 20.20 24.47
N ASP A 333 18.61 20.08 25.26
CA ASP A 333 19.96 19.69 24.82
C ASP A 333 20.03 18.18 24.50
N ALA A 334 19.19 17.75 23.58
CA ALA A 334 19.07 16.34 23.23
C ALA A 334 20.36 15.75 22.64
N PRO A 335 20.72 14.50 22.99
CA PRO A 335 21.85 13.80 22.38
C PRO A 335 21.74 13.73 20.86
N LYS A 336 22.89 13.60 20.17
CA LYS A 336 23.03 13.62 18.71
C LYS A 336 21.99 12.73 18.00
N LEU A 337 21.69 11.55 18.54
CA LEU A 337 20.72 10.63 17.93
C LEU A 337 19.30 11.23 17.91
N LEU A 338 18.86 11.84 19.01
CA LEU A 338 17.54 12.45 19.13
C LEU A 338 17.46 13.76 18.35
N SER A 339 18.47 14.65 18.47
CA SER A 339 18.50 15.91 17.73
C SER A 339 18.49 15.70 16.22
N SER A 340 19.25 14.72 15.71
CA SER A 340 19.21 14.33 14.30
C SER A 340 17.87 13.76 13.85
N ALA A 341 17.18 13.02 14.72
CA ALA A 341 15.83 12.52 14.45
C ALA A 341 14.81 13.67 14.36
N LEU A 342 14.85 14.62 15.32
CA LEU A 342 13.97 15.78 15.32
C LEU A 342 14.12 16.65 14.08
N GLN A 343 15.35 16.88 13.62
CA GLN A 343 15.61 17.66 12.40
C GLN A 343 14.95 17.05 11.16
N LYS A 344 14.83 15.73 11.10
CA LYS A 344 14.18 15.01 9.98
C LYS A 344 12.65 15.05 10.01
N LEU A 345 12.05 15.54 11.08
CA LEU A 345 10.60 15.65 11.23
C LEU A 345 10.04 16.98 10.68
N THR A 346 10.87 17.85 10.14
CA THR A 346 10.48 19.19 9.65
C THR A 346 10.63 19.30 8.13
N GLY A 347 10.09 20.38 7.56
CA GLY A 347 10.27 20.72 6.15
C GLY A 347 9.15 20.23 5.23
N HIS A 348 7.99 19.83 5.77
CA HIS A 348 6.89 19.27 5.00
C HIS A 348 5.62 20.16 4.97
N ASN A 349 5.73 21.43 5.35
CA ASN A 349 4.57 22.33 5.51
C ASN A 349 3.79 22.50 4.20
N ASP A 350 4.46 22.68 3.07
CA ASP A 350 3.80 22.84 1.77
C ASP A 350 2.89 21.65 1.41
N LEU A 351 3.36 20.43 1.71
CA LEU A 351 2.56 19.23 1.48
C LEU A 351 1.40 19.11 2.48
N ILE A 352 1.62 19.48 3.74
CA ILE A 352 0.56 19.52 4.76
C ILE A 352 -0.53 20.49 4.33
N ASP A 353 -0.15 21.71 3.96
CA ASP A 353 -1.06 22.78 3.54
C ASP A 353 -1.86 22.35 2.28
N LEU A 354 -1.19 21.75 1.31
CA LEU A 354 -1.84 21.21 0.10
C LEU A 354 -2.90 20.15 0.46
N LEU A 355 -2.55 19.18 1.29
CA LEU A 355 -3.46 18.10 1.68
C LEU A 355 -4.59 18.59 2.60
N ASP A 356 -4.35 19.61 3.42
CA ASP A 356 -5.36 20.20 4.30
C ASP A 356 -6.39 21.01 3.51
N GLN A 357 -5.94 21.72 2.46
CA GLN A 357 -6.84 22.39 1.52
C GLN A 357 -7.64 21.42 0.66
N ALA A 358 -7.01 20.31 0.22
CA ALA A 358 -7.61 19.38 -0.71
C ALA A 358 -8.60 18.39 -0.08
N LEU A 359 -8.42 18.02 1.20
CA LEU A 359 -9.14 16.92 1.83
C LEU A 359 -10.05 17.40 2.96
N ILE A 360 -11.21 16.76 3.08
CA ILE A 360 -12.03 16.90 4.29
C ILE A 360 -11.33 16.27 5.50
N ALA A 361 -11.79 16.61 6.71
CA ALA A 361 -11.18 16.13 7.97
C ALA A 361 -11.23 14.60 8.08
N GLU A 362 -12.37 13.98 7.78
CA GLU A 362 -12.62 12.54 7.91
C GLU A 362 -13.12 11.96 6.58
N PRO A 363 -12.20 11.59 5.65
CA PRO A 363 -12.60 11.04 4.38
C PRO A 363 -13.12 9.60 4.49
N PRO A 364 -13.94 9.16 3.51
CA PRO A 364 -14.39 7.78 3.41
C PRO A 364 -13.21 6.82 3.22
N LEU A 365 -13.45 5.53 3.43
CA LEU A 365 -12.43 4.50 3.25
C LEU A 365 -12.02 4.37 1.77
N LEU A 366 -12.99 4.37 0.87
CA LEU A 366 -12.79 4.10 -0.56
C LEU A 366 -12.99 5.37 -1.39
N ALA A 367 -12.12 5.61 -2.35
CA ALA A 367 -12.22 6.74 -3.28
C ALA A 367 -13.54 6.76 -4.06
N ARG A 368 -14.07 5.57 -4.41
CA ARG A 368 -15.36 5.42 -5.12
C ARG A 368 -16.58 5.94 -4.35
N ASP A 369 -16.47 6.06 -3.02
CA ASP A 369 -17.56 6.58 -2.19
C ASP A 369 -17.71 8.11 -2.36
N GLY A 370 -16.68 8.77 -2.91
CA GLY A 370 -16.67 10.21 -3.19
C GLY A 370 -16.68 11.07 -1.92
N GLY A 371 -16.81 12.39 -2.14
CA GLY A 371 -17.01 13.35 -1.03
C GLY A 371 -15.78 13.63 -0.17
N PHE A 372 -14.58 13.18 -0.54
CA PHE A 372 -13.36 13.36 0.25
C PHE A 372 -12.55 14.62 -0.11
N ILE A 373 -12.79 15.21 -1.27
CA ILE A 373 -12.21 16.51 -1.63
C ILE A 373 -12.96 17.60 -0.89
N ALA A 374 -12.25 18.58 -0.31
CA ALA A 374 -12.84 19.70 0.40
C ALA A 374 -13.68 20.57 -0.53
N PRO A 375 -14.74 21.22 -0.03
CA PRO A 375 -15.44 22.26 -0.78
C PRO A 375 -14.47 23.41 -1.13
N GLU A 376 -14.71 24.07 -2.25
CA GLU A 376 -13.92 25.22 -2.74
C GLU A 376 -12.48 24.88 -3.18
N TYR A 377 -12.08 23.59 -3.17
CA TYR A 377 -10.76 23.18 -3.65
C TYR A 377 -10.71 23.11 -5.18
N ASP A 378 -11.78 22.66 -5.82
CA ASP A 378 -11.89 22.51 -7.26
C ASP A 378 -13.28 22.99 -7.74
N GLU A 379 -13.29 24.07 -8.52
CA GLU A 379 -14.52 24.75 -8.97
C GLU A 379 -15.38 23.83 -9.84
N ASP A 380 -14.76 23.06 -10.75
CA ASP A 380 -15.49 22.15 -11.66
C ASP A 380 -16.16 21.01 -10.88
N LEU A 381 -15.47 20.50 -9.86
CA LEU A 381 -16.02 19.47 -8.97
C LEU A 381 -17.18 20.01 -8.15
N ASP A 382 -17.09 21.23 -7.65
CA ASP A 382 -18.16 21.85 -6.86
C ASP A 382 -19.38 22.18 -7.73
N GLU A 383 -19.17 22.60 -8.97
CA GLU A 383 -20.28 22.75 -9.94
C GLU A 383 -20.95 21.40 -10.23
N ALA A 384 -20.16 20.34 -10.46
CA ALA A 384 -20.68 18.99 -10.65
C ALA A 384 -21.47 18.47 -9.44
N ARG A 385 -20.99 18.74 -8.20
CA ARG A 385 -21.71 18.42 -6.97
C ARG A 385 -23.03 19.17 -6.86
N LYS A 386 -23.01 20.48 -7.13
CA LYS A 386 -24.20 21.30 -7.13
C LYS A 386 -25.24 20.79 -8.12
N LEU A 387 -24.82 20.47 -9.36
CA LEU A 387 -25.70 19.88 -10.36
C LEU A 387 -26.26 18.52 -9.93
N ARG A 388 -25.47 17.69 -9.28
CA ARG A 388 -25.91 16.40 -8.73
C ARG A 388 -26.94 16.56 -7.60
N ASP A 389 -26.66 17.43 -6.64
CA ASP A 389 -27.41 17.56 -5.39
C ASP A 389 -28.65 18.44 -5.58
N GLU A 390 -28.55 19.49 -6.40
CA GLU A 390 -29.63 20.39 -6.73
C GLU A 390 -30.38 19.99 -8.03
N GLY A 391 -30.00 18.92 -8.69
CA GLY A 391 -30.57 18.51 -9.97
C GLY A 391 -32.10 18.38 -9.92
N ARG A 392 -32.68 17.95 -8.80
CA ARG A 392 -34.13 17.94 -8.61
C ARG A 392 -34.72 19.35 -8.53
N SER A 393 -34.01 20.28 -7.89
CA SER A 393 -34.42 21.68 -7.79
C SER A 393 -34.33 22.38 -9.14
N VAL A 394 -33.23 22.15 -9.87
CA VAL A 394 -33.04 22.68 -11.23
C VAL A 394 -34.14 22.18 -12.18
N ILE A 395 -34.44 20.86 -12.14
CA ILE A 395 -35.53 20.28 -12.95
C ILE A 395 -36.89 20.84 -12.54
N ALA A 396 -37.15 21.03 -11.26
CA ALA A 396 -38.39 21.65 -10.79
C ALA A 396 -38.51 23.11 -11.24
N GLN A 397 -37.42 23.87 -11.24
CA GLN A 397 -37.38 25.25 -11.74
C GLN A 397 -37.57 25.28 -13.26
N MET A 398 -36.86 24.45 -14.02
CA MET A 398 -37.06 24.32 -15.47
C MET A 398 -38.50 23.92 -15.81
N GLN A 399 -39.11 23.00 -15.05
CA GLN A 399 -40.50 22.62 -15.22
C GLN A 399 -41.44 23.83 -15.02
N LYS A 400 -41.19 24.67 -14.02
CA LYS A 400 -41.94 25.89 -13.75
C LYS A 400 -41.78 26.93 -14.89
N GLU A 401 -40.57 27.11 -15.37
CA GLU A 401 -40.24 27.99 -16.49
C GLU A 401 -40.94 27.54 -17.78
N PHE A 402 -40.82 26.25 -18.13
CA PHE A 402 -41.51 25.71 -19.30
C PHE A 402 -43.03 25.71 -19.14
N ALA A 403 -43.55 25.46 -17.94
CA ALA A 403 -44.97 25.60 -17.68
C ALA A 403 -45.47 27.04 -17.89
N THR A 404 -44.67 28.04 -17.51
CA THR A 404 -44.96 29.45 -17.72
C THR A 404 -44.86 29.82 -19.20
N GLN A 405 -43.80 29.41 -19.89
CA GLN A 405 -43.55 29.67 -21.29
C GLN A 405 -44.64 29.07 -22.19
N THR A 406 -45.05 27.83 -21.89
CA THR A 406 -46.08 27.14 -22.67
C THR A 406 -47.49 27.47 -22.22
N GLY A 407 -47.68 28.05 -21.03
CA GLY A 407 -48.99 28.25 -20.43
C GLY A 407 -49.72 26.93 -20.13
N ILE A 408 -48.94 25.84 -19.85
CA ILE A 408 -49.46 24.50 -19.54
C ILE A 408 -49.01 24.11 -18.15
N SER A 409 -49.87 24.28 -17.16
CA SER A 409 -49.56 24.00 -15.75
C SER A 409 -49.36 22.49 -15.47
N ALA A 410 -49.90 21.61 -16.32
CA ALA A 410 -49.78 20.15 -16.19
C ALA A 410 -48.50 19.57 -16.82
N LEU A 411 -47.63 20.43 -17.38
CA LEU A 411 -46.35 20.01 -17.95
C LEU A 411 -45.44 19.38 -16.88
N LYS A 412 -44.83 18.24 -17.19
CA LYS A 412 -43.86 17.53 -16.32
C LYS A 412 -42.59 17.25 -17.08
N ILE A 413 -41.47 17.39 -16.41
CA ILE A 413 -40.18 16.88 -16.87
C ILE A 413 -39.98 15.50 -16.25
N LYS A 414 -39.79 14.48 -17.10
CA LYS A 414 -39.50 13.10 -16.68
C LYS A 414 -38.19 12.62 -17.29
N HIS A 415 -37.67 11.52 -16.76
CA HIS A 415 -36.45 10.86 -17.25
C HIS A 415 -36.71 9.39 -17.52
N ASN A 416 -36.17 8.89 -18.63
CA ASN A 416 -36.02 7.46 -18.88
C ASN A 416 -34.68 7.14 -19.58
N ASN A 417 -34.32 5.87 -19.62
CA ASN A 417 -33.01 5.45 -20.16
C ASN A 417 -32.92 5.50 -21.69
N VAL A 418 -34.00 5.78 -22.39
CA VAL A 418 -34.05 5.84 -23.87
C VAL A 418 -33.97 7.29 -24.38
N LEU A 419 -34.74 8.19 -23.78
CA LEU A 419 -34.85 9.58 -24.19
C LEU A 419 -34.03 10.55 -23.32
N GLY A 420 -33.50 10.10 -22.18
CA GLY A 420 -32.96 11.00 -21.18
C GLY A 420 -34.07 11.80 -20.49
N TYR A 421 -33.84 13.11 -20.25
CA TYR A 421 -34.87 14.02 -19.77
C TYR A 421 -35.77 14.45 -20.92
N PHE A 422 -37.10 14.44 -20.70
CA PHE A 422 -38.09 14.85 -21.67
C PHE A 422 -39.26 15.54 -20.99
N ILE A 423 -39.95 16.36 -21.75
CA ILE A 423 -41.17 17.07 -21.33
C ILE A 423 -42.38 16.20 -21.72
N GLU A 424 -43.26 16.00 -20.77
CA GLU A 424 -44.54 15.29 -20.98
C GLU A 424 -45.71 16.22 -20.70
N THR A 425 -46.68 16.20 -21.60
CA THR A 425 -47.96 16.90 -21.44
C THR A 425 -49.13 15.99 -21.71
N THR A 426 -50.32 16.31 -21.16
CA THR A 426 -51.52 15.54 -21.44
C THR A 426 -52.03 15.75 -22.86
N ALA A 427 -52.76 14.78 -23.40
CA ALA A 427 -53.32 14.83 -24.76
C ALA A 427 -54.15 16.10 -25.03
N THR A 428 -54.78 16.67 -24.01
CA THR A 428 -55.54 17.93 -24.08
C THR A 428 -54.69 19.15 -24.46
N HIS A 429 -53.39 19.08 -24.30
CA HIS A 429 -52.46 20.16 -24.63
C HIS A 429 -51.59 19.87 -25.86
N ALA A 430 -51.78 18.70 -26.50
CA ALA A 430 -50.97 18.29 -27.63
C ALA A 430 -51.04 19.27 -28.80
N ASP A 431 -52.20 19.70 -29.20
CA ASP A 431 -52.39 20.67 -30.33
C ASP A 431 -51.65 21.98 -30.04
N LYS A 432 -51.65 22.45 -28.79
CA LYS A 432 -50.94 23.68 -28.40
C LYS A 432 -49.42 23.51 -28.52
N MET A 433 -48.89 22.36 -28.10
CA MET A 433 -47.45 22.09 -28.20
C MET A 433 -46.97 21.86 -29.63
N LEU A 434 -47.82 21.33 -30.48
CA LEU A 434 -47.53 21.04 -31.89
C LEU A 434 -47.74 22.22 -32.81
N SER A 435 -48.26 23.34 -32.29
CA SER A 435 -48.53 24.57 -33.05
C SER A 435 -47.48 25.66 -32.83
N PRO A 436 -47.24 26.57 -33.79
CA PRO A 436 -46.39 27.73 -33.60
C PRO A 436 -46.88 28.61 -32.42
N PRO A 437 -45.99 29.24 -31.63
CA PRO A 437 -44.52 29.18 -31.75
C PRO A 437 -43.86 28.01 -30.99
N LEU A 438 -44.62 27.19 -30.24
CA LEU A 438 -44.05 26.18 -29.32
C LEU A 438 -43.36 25.03 -30.06
N ASN A 439 -43.84 24.64 -31.24
CA ASN A 439 -43.23 23.59 -32.06
C ASN A 439 -41.86 23.99 -32.65
N GLU A 440 -41.47 25.26 -32.61
CA GLU A 440 -40.14 25.73 -32.99
C GLU A 440 -39.12 25.49 -31.85
N THR A 441 -39.60 25.47 -30.61
CA THR A 441 -38.75 25.28 -29.42
C THR A 441 -38.77 23.82 -28.92
N PHE A 442 -39.93 23.18 -28.98
CA PHE A 442 -40.14 21.82 -28.45
C PHE A 442 -40.37 20.83 -29.59
N ILE A 443 -39.50 19.80 -29.63
CA ILE A 443 -39.55 18.79 -30.69
C ILE A 443 -40.35 17.58 -30.19
N HIS A 444 -41.43 17.23 -30.91
CA HIS A 444 -42.21 16.04 -30.63
C HIS A 444 -41.40 14.74 -30.87
N ARG A 445 -41.32 13.84 -29.89
CA ARG A 445 -40.59 12.58 -29.97
C ARG A 445 -41.50 11.35 -29.98
N GLN A 446 -42.53 11.34 -29.17
CA GLN A 446 -43.39 10.17 -29.01
C GLN A 446 -44.76 10.54 -28.45
N THR A 447 -45.81 9.87 -28.91
CA THR A 447 -47.14 9.86 -28.30
C THR A 447 -47.38 8.52 -27.62
N THR A 448 -47.81 8.53 -26.35
CA THR A 448 -48.20 7.32 -25.61
C THR A 448 -49.74 7.22 -25.58
N ALA A 449 -50.26 5.99 -25.56
CA ALA A 449 -51.68 5.71 -25.71
C ALA A 449 -52.63 6.36 -24.65
N ASN A 450 -52.08 6.87 -23.57
CA ASN A 450 -52.80 7.51 -22.47
C ASN A 450 -52.29 8.91 -22.09
N GLN A 451 -51.38 9.48 -22.86
CA GLN A 451 -50.79 10.79 -22.54
C GLN A 451 -50.44 11.56 -23.80
#